data_a4d1ca0c90ff237caa8f8aaa389eb84e
#
_entry.id   a4d1ca0c90ff237caa8f8aaa389eb84e
#
_cell.length_a   1.000
_cell.length_b   1.000
_cell.length_c   1.000
_cell.angle_alpha   90.00
_cell.angle_beta   90.00
_cell.angle_gamma   90.00
#
_symmetry.space_group_name_H-M   'P 1'
#
loop_
_entity.id
_entity.type
_entity.pdbx_description
1 polymer ?
#
loop_
_entity_poly.entity_id
_entity_poly.type
_entity_poly.pdbx_seq_one_letter_code
_entity_poly.pdbx_strand_id
1 'polypeptide(L)'
;ANIELSLVVDTTAPVVKNIASSGQIVRGGSAVVAVQAKDMALDNVYISNGTDNFKLFSYLNNDIYVGIIAWPLKNKFFSAQVVAKDKAGNITKYNLPIARNINAPYYRSNIAIKEDFLNGKLNELLAQINQKHLKPFENNVERFVFFNETIRQEDESRILKACSDLNSNISFAEDFHAFMPLKGSKVVGNFGDYRTYFLNKEKISEAVHLGIDVASVKNAPIIASNKGVVLLKSHLGLYGNTLLLYHGFGVSSIYSHMQESYVQVSDEVSVGQELGKTGQTG
;
A
#
# COMPACT_ATOMS: atom_id res chain seq x y z
N ALA A 1 -6.48 -34.07 -47.09
CA ALA A 1 -7.11 -32.99 -46.35
C ALA A 1 -6.24 -31.75 -46.55
N ASN A 2 -6.84 -30.70 -47.11
CA ASN A 2 -6.17 -29.38 -47.17
C ASN A 2 -6.42 -28.66 -45.85
N ILE A 3 -5.36 -28.23 -45.21
CA ILE A 3 -5.45 -27.37 -44.01
C ILE A 3 -5.19 -25.94 -44.50
N GLU A 4 -6.19 -25.09 -44.46
CA GLU A 4 -6.01 -23.65 -44.66
C GLU A 4 -5.61 -23.00 -43.33
N LEU A 5 -4.44 -22.38 -43.29
CA LEU A 5 -3.97 -21.59 -42.18
C LEU A 5 -4.12 -20.11 -42.58
N SER A 6 -4.93 -19.36 -41.84
CA SER A 6 -5.01 -17.91 -41.96
C SER A 6 -4.05 -17.26 -40.96
N LEU A 7 -3.05 -16.56 -41.45
CA LEU A 7 -2.12 -15.77 -40.65
C LEU A 7 -2.52 -14.29 -40.72
N VAL A 8 -2.84 -13.70 -39.57
CA VAL A 8 -3.08 -12.28 -39.46
C VAL A 8 -1.81 -11.64 -38.84
N VAL A 9 -1.19 -10.72 -39.58
CA VAL A 9 -0.04 -9.94 -39.11
C VAL A 9 -0.56 -8.59 -38.66
N ASP A 10 -0.50 -8.33 -37.34
CA ASP A 10 -0.88 -7.05 -36.77
C ASP A 10 0.39 -6.21 -36.51
N THR A 11 0.45 -5.05 -37.16
CA THR A 11 1.56 -4.07 -37.02
C THR A 11 1.06 -2.73 -36.47
N THR A 12 -0.21 -2.67 -36.02
CA THR A 12 -0.83 -1.45 -35.54
C THR A 12 -0.74 -1.42 -34.00
N ALA A 13 -0.11 -0.39 -33.47
CA ALA A 13 -0.01 -0.26 -32.01
C ALA A 13 -1.31 0.29 -31.39
N PRO A 14 -1.64 -0.08 -30.14
CA PRO A 14 -2.80 0.41 -29.44
C PRO A 14 -2.90 1.94 -29.39
N VAL A 15 -4.10 2.50 -29.49
CA VAL A 15 -4.35 3.93 -29.36
C VAL A 15 -4.72 4.27 -27.93
N VAL A 16 -3.94 5.16 -27.27
CA VAL A 16 -4.17 5.59 -25.89
C VAL A 16 -4.57 7.06 -25.85
N LYS A 17 -5.62 7.39 -25.08
CA LYS A 17 -6.06 8.76 -24.81
C LYS A 17 -6.28 8.98 -23.32
N ASN A 18 -5.87 10.14 -22.81
CA ASN A 18 -6.23 10.58 -21.45
C ASN A 18 -7.72 10.98 -21.45
N ILE A 19 -8.50 10.39 -20.57
CA ILE A 19 -9.90 10.75 -20.30
C ILE A 19 -9.96 11.71 -19.12
N ALA A 20 -9.30 11.34 -18.01
CA ALA A 20 -9.20 12.17 -16.83
C ALA A 20 -7.96 11.73 -16.01
N SER A 21 -7.34 12.69 -15.36
CA SER A 21 -6.26 12.40 -14.40
C SER A 21 -6.20 13.48 -13.34
N SER A 22 -5.67 13.13 -12.16
CA SER A 22 -5.32 14.14 -11.15
C SER A 22 -4.34 15.14 -11.77
N GLY A 23 -4.57 16.45 -11.55
CA GLY A 23 -3.72 17.49 -12.13
C GLY A 23 -2.31 17.52 -11.54
N GLN A 24 -2.13 17.03 -10.31
CA GLN A 24 -0.85 16.98 -9.62
C GLN A 24 -0.75 15.79 -8.68
N ILE A 25 0.47 15.44 -8.32
CA ILE A 25 0.81 14.45 -7.30
C ILE A 25 1.93 15.00 -6.41
N VAL A 26 1.87 14.68 -5.11
CA VAL A 26 2.96 14.95 -4.16
C VAL A 26 3.78 13.69 -3.93
N ARG A 27 5.06 13.83 -3.58
CA ARG A 27 5.89 12.68 -3.20
C ARG A 27 5.32 12.06 -1.91
N GLY A 28 5.07 10.75 -1.91
CA GLY A 28 4.36 10.03 -0.85
C GLY A 28 2.84 9.95 -1.08
N GLY A 29 2.32 10.61 -2.10
CA GLY A 29 0.91 10.58 -2.45
C GLY A 29 0.59 9.69 -3.64
N SER A 30 -0.65 9.81 -4.11
CA SER A 30 -1.17 9.08 -5.26
C SER A 30 -1.97 10.00 -6.19
N ALA A 31 -2.20 9.55 -7.41
CA ALA A 31 -3.01 10.19 -8.42
C ALA A 31 -3.96 9.19 -9.07
N VAL A 32 -5.21 9.60 -9.27
CA VAL A 32 -6.21 8.82 -10.02
C VAL A 32 -6.02 9.06 -11.50
N VAL A 33 -6.18 8.01 -12.30
CA VAL A 33 -6.10 8.07 -13.75
C VAL A 33 -7.25 7.31 -14.39
N ALA A 34 -7.79 7.86 -15.49
CA ALA A 34 -8.71 7.22 -16.39
C ALA A 34 -8.23 7.44 -17.82
N VAL A 35 -7.99 6.37 -18.55
CA VAL A 35 -7.54 6.40 -19.94
C VAL A 35 -8.40 5.54 -20.82
N GLN A 36 -8.52 5.90 -22.08
CA GLN A 36 -9.04 5.00 -23.09
C GLN A 36 -7.85 4.32 -23.76
N ALA A 37 -7.90 3.00 -23.91
CA ALA A 37 -6.93 2.22 -24.68
C ALA A 37 -7.70 1.31 -25.65
N LYS A 38 -7.48 1.50 -26.94
CA LYS A 38 -8.18 0.77 -28.03
C LYS A 38 -7.21 0.03 -28.90
N ASP A 39 -7.54 -1.23 -29.13
CA ASP A 39 -6.90 -2.12 -30.07
C ASP A 39 -7.82 -3.31 -30.38
N MET A 40 -7.62 -3.97 -31.54
CA MET A 40 -8.40 -5.17 -31.89
C MET A 40 -8.07 -6.37 -30.99
N ALA A 41 -6.84 -6.42 -30.47
CA ALA A 41 -6.33 -7.54 -29.70
C ALA A 41 -5.50 -7.05 -28.48
N LEU A 42 -6.03 -6.07 -27.74
CA LEU A 42 -5.37 -5.52 -26.55
C LEU A 42 -5.07 -6.63 -25.53
N ASP A 43 -3.84 -6.67 -25.06
CA ASP A 43 -3.33 -7.66 -24.11
C ASP A 43 -3.21 -7.07 -22.69
N ASN A 44 -2.53 -5.93 -22.55
CA ASN A 44 -2.26 -5.36 -21.23
C ASN A 44 -2.22 -3.83 -21.26
N VAL A 45 -2.79 -3.21 -20.22
CA VAL A 45 -2.73 -1.77 -19.98
C VAL A 45 -2.33 -1.52 -18.53
N TYR A 46 -1.24 -0.78 -18.34
CA TYR A 46 -0.77 -0.39 -17.02
C TYR A 46 -0.17 1.01 -17.03
N ILE A 47 0.09 1.59 -15.87
CA ILE A 47 0.79 2.86 -15.73
C ILE A 47 2.08 2.70 -14.94
N SER A 48 3.17 3.28 -15.42
CA SER A 48 4.48 3.29 -14.76
C SER A 48 4.76 4.65 -14.12
N ASN A 49 5.31 4.62 -12.88
CA ASN A 49 5.82 5.82 -12.22
C ASN A 49 7.32 6.06 -12.48
N GLY A 50 7.93 5.22 -13.32
CA GLY A 50 9.36 5.21 -13.65
C GLY A 50 10.15 4.16 -12.88
N THR A 51 9.63 3.60 -11.80
CA THR A 51 10.24 2.51 -11.02
C THR A 51 9.32 1.31 -10.86
N ASP A 52 8.03 1.56 -10.68
CA ASP A 52 7.03 0.55 -10.44
C ASP A 52 5.92 0.63 -11.49
N ASN A 53 5.22 -0.47 -11.71
CA ASN A 53 4.08 -0.55 -12.59
C ASN A 53 2.80 -0.79 -11.78
N PHE A 54 1.74 -0.04 -12.10
CA PHE A 54 0.43 -0.10 -11.47
C PHE A 54 -0.58 -0.59 -12.49
N LYS A 55 -1.35 -1.60 -12.12
CA LYS A 55 -2.40 -2.14 -12.97
C LYS A 55 -3.48 -1.09 -13.21
N LEU A 56 -3.95 -1.00 -14.44
CA LEU A 56 -5.17 -0.31 -14.78
C LEU A 56 -6.29 -1.34 -15.00
N PHE A 57 -7.47 -1.04 -14.48
CA PHE A 57 -8.62 -1.95 -14.47
C PHE A 57 -9.63 -1.49 -15.49
N SER A 58 -10.19 -2.42 -16.28
CA SER A 58 -11.28 -2.13 -17.20
C SER A 58 -12.49 -1.57 -16.43
N TYR A 59 -13.09 -0.51 -16.97
CA TYR A 59 -14.22 0.19 -16.38
C TYR A 59 -15.33 0.36 -17.41
N LEU A 60 -16.56 -0.04 -17.05
CA LEU A 60 -17.77 0.08 -17.88
C LEU A 60 -17.69 -0.55 -19.28
N ASN A 61 -16.82 -1.52 -19.50
CA ASN A 61 -16.65 -2.26 -20.78
C ASN A 61 -16.47 -1.37 -22.04
N ASN A 62 -15.96 -0.13 -21.90
CA ASN A 62 -15.88 0.87 -22.97
C ASN A 62 -14.44 1.19 -23.37
N ASP A 63 -13.53 0.23 -23.35
CA ASP A 63 -12.09 0.46 -23.57
C ASP A 63 -11.51 1.51 -22.61
N ILE A 64 -12.19 1.78 -21.51
CA ILE A 64 -11.77 2.71 -20.45
C ILE A 64 -11.08 1.90 -19.36
N TYR A 65 -9.92 2.38 -18.95
CA TYR A 65 -9.11 1.79 -17.89
C TYR A 65 -8.87 2.82 -16.81
N VAL A 66 -9.11 2.42 -15.57
CA VAL A 66 -8.97 3.28 -14.39
C VAL A 66 -8.01 2.66 -13.40
N GLY A 67 -7.34 3.50 -12.61
CA GLY A 67 -6.47 3.04 -11.54
C GLY A 67 -5.81 4.18 -10.79
N ILE A 68 -4.93 3.81 -9.89
CA ILE A 68 -4.18 4.74 -9.06
C ILE A 68 -2.69 4.50 -9.27
N ILE A 69 -1.95 5.58 -9.50
CA ILE A 69 -0.50 5.58 -9.52
C ILE A 69 0.02 6.24 -8.25
N ALA A 70 1.03 5.65 -7.63
CA ALA A 70 1.68 6.21 -6.44
C ALA A 70 3.06 6.78 -6.75
N TRP A 71 3.45 7.79 -5.96
CA TRP A 71 4.82 8.29 -5.90
C TRP A 71 5.41 7.99 -4.52
N PRO A 72 6.08 6.84 -4.32
CA PRO A 72 6.62 6.45 -3.04
C PRO A 72 7.57 7.51 -2.43
N LEU A 73 7.53 7.66 -1.10
CA LEU A 73 8.37 8.62 -0.36
C LEU A 73 9.87 8.46 -0.64
N LYS A 74 10.34 7.22 -0.79
CA LYS A 74 11.75 6.90 -1.07
C LYS A 74 12.20 7.27 -2.48
N ASN A 75 11.27 7.47 -3.43
CA ASN A 75 11.59 7.72 -4.83
C ASN A 75 11.76 9.22 -5.05
N LYS A 76 12.93 9.62 -5.57
CA LYS A 76 13.22 11.04 -5.91
C LYS A 76 12.54 11.47 -7.22
N PHE A 77 12.36 10.53 -8.13
CA PHE A 77 11.81 10.78 -9.47
C PHE A 77 10.41 10.18 -9.58
N PHE A 78 9.61 10.78 -10.44
CA PHE A 78 8.27 10.33 -10.79
C PHE A 78 7.99 10.66 -12.24
N SER A 79 7.40 9.72 -12.94
CA SER A 79 6.74 9.91 -14.23
C SER A 79 5.36 9.27 -14.19
N ALA A 80 4.49 9.63 -15.11
CA ALA A 80 3.19 9.01 -15.26
C ALA A 80 3.04 8.58 -16.71
N GLN A 81 3.47 7.36 -17.02
CA GLN A 81 3.46 6.83 -18.38
C GLN A 81 2.55 5.62 -18.48
N VAL A 82 1.44 5.78 -19.22
CA VAL A 82 0.58 4.65 -19.59
C VAL A 82 1.27 3.83 -20.66
N VAL A 83 1.26 2.52 -20.49
CA VAL A 83 1.77 1.53 -21.43
C VAL A 83 0.62 0.62 -21.84
N ALA A 84 0.29 0.58 -23.12
CA ALA A 84 -0.66 -0.35 -23.70
C ALA A 84 0.06 -1.28 -24.67
N LYS A 85 -0.17 -2.59 -24.52
CA LYS A 85 0.42 -3.63 -25.34
C LYS A 85 -0.68 -4.49 -25.93
N ASP A 86 -0.58 -4.84 -27.23
CA ASP A 86 -1.44 -5.82 -27.88
C ASP A 86 -0.85 -7.24 -27.84
N LYS A 87 -1.62 -8.22 -28.33
CA LYS A 87 -1.18 -9.62 -28.42
C LYS A 87 -0.10 -9.86 -29.50
N ALA A 88 0.03 -8.98 -30.47
CA ALA A 88 1.08 -9.04 -31.49
C ALA A 88 2.44 -8.49 -30.95
N GLY A 89 2.42 -7.80 -29.81
CA GLY A 89 3.59 -7.23 -29.16
C GLY A 89 3.83 -5.76 -29.50
N ASN A 90 2.92 -5.09 -30.24
CA ASN A 90 3.03 -3.65 -30.48
C ASN A 90 2.73 -2.89 -29.19
N ILE A 91 3.45 -1.80 -28.95
CA ILE A 91 3.41 -1.06 -27.68
C ILE A 91 3.22 0.42 -27.96
N THR A 92 2.26 1.02 -27.24
CA THR A 92 2.12 2.48 -27.12
C THR A 92 2.48 2.93 -25.72
N LYS A 93 3.28 4.00 -25.62
CA LYS A 93 3.62 4.70 -24.39
C LYS A 93 3.06 6.11 -24.43
N TYR A 94 2.24 6.47 -23.44
CA TYR A 94 1.57 7.76 -23.39
C TYR A 94 1.83 8.45 -22.04
N ASN A 95 2.44 9.63 -22.06
CA ASN A 95 2.74 10.38 -20.84
C ASN A 95 1.52 11.19 -20.40
N LEU A 96 1.08 11.00 -19.16
CA LEU A 96 -0.01 11.77 -18.58
C LEU A 96 0.49 13.12 -18.03
N PRO A 97 -0.32 14.19 -18.15
CA PRO A 97 0.05 15.52 -17.68
C PRO A 97 -0.19 15.70 -16.17
N ILE A 98 0.49 14.89 -15.36
CA ILE A 98 0.40 14.97 -13.90
C ILE A 98 1.59 15.78 -13.38
N ALA A 99 1.32 16.96 -12.85
CA ALA A 99 2.34 17.84 -12.28
C ALA A 99 2.93 17.27 -10.98
N ARG A 100 4.23 17.44 -10.78
CA ARG A 100 4.94 16.97 -9.59
C ARG A 100 5.03 18.10 -8.56
N ASN A 101 4.48 17.88 -7.37
CA ASN A 101 4.71 18.76 -6.24
C ASN A 101 5.77 18.14 -5.31
N ILE A 102 6.96 18.69 -5.32
CA ILE A 102 8.10 18.23 -4.52
C ILE A 102 8.14 18.84 -3.12
N ASN A 103 7.28 19.82 -2.84
CA ASN A 103 7.31 20.63 -1.61
C ASN A 103 6.35 20.12 -0.53
N ALA A 104 6.04 18.82 -0.50
CA ALA A 104 5.24 18.25 0.57
C ALA A 104 5.96 18.40 1.92
N PRO A 105 5.35 19.06 2.92
CA PRO A 105 5.95 19.25 4.24
C PRO A 105 5.79 17.97 5.05
N TYR A 106 6.83 17.11 5.06
CA TYR A 106 6.87 15.96 5.95
C TYR A 106 7.59 16.29 7.24
N TYR A 107 7.08 15.72 8.34
CA TYR A 107 7.66 15.89 9.66
C TYR A 107 9.03 15.20 9.76
N ARG A 108 9.84 15.68 10.72
CA ARG A 108 11.08 15.04 11.12
C ARG A 108 11.10 14.99 12.64
N SER A 109 11.09 13.79 13.19
CA SER A 109 10.99 13.55 14.62
C SER A 109 12.25 12.87 15.16
N ASN A 110 12.78 13.39 16.26
CA ASN A 110 13.85 12.74 17.01
C ASN A 110 13.23 12.00 18.19
N ILE A 111 13.44 10.70 18.25
CA ILE A 111 12.83 9.80 19.24
C ILE A 111 13.96 9.27 20.16
N ALA A 112 13.92 9.63 21.43
CA ALA A 112 14.80 9.07 22.42
C ALA A 112 14.28 7.71 22.89
N ILE A 113 15.03 6.65 22.64
CA ILE A 113 14.75 5.31 23.13
C ILE A 113 15.26 5.22 24.58
N LYS A 114 14.42 4.65 25.44
CA LYS A 114 14.77 4.41 26.85
C LYS A 114 15.24 2.98 27.06
N GLU A 115 16.15 2.78 28.01
CA GLU A 115 16.61 1.43 28.38
C GLU A 115 15.46 0.52 28.84
N ASP A 116 14.46 1.06 29.54
CA ASP A 116 13.27 0.30 29.95
C ASP A 116 12.51 -0.28 28.77
N PHE A 117 12.42 0.46 27.64
CA PHE A 117 11.83 -0.06 26.41
C PHE A 117 12.64 -1.22 25.84
N LEU A 118 13.97 -1.08 25.79
CA LEU A 118 14.87 -2.09 25.24
C LEU A 118 14.85 -3.39 26.08
N ASN A 119 14.78 -3.26 27.40
CA ASN A 119 14.79 -4.39 28.33
C ASN A 119 13.40 -5.00 28.58
N GLY A 120 12.32 -4.26 28.32
CA GLY A 120 10.93 -4.69 28.49
C GLY A 120 10.21 -4.95 27.17
N LYS A 121 9.58 -3.92 26.62
CA LYS A 121 8.69 -4.05 25.44
C LYS A 121 9.38 -4.67 24.23
N LEU A 122 10.62 -4.31 23.93
CA LEU A 122 11.36 -4.90 22.80
C LEU A 122 11.55 -6.42 22.95
N ASN A 123 11.75 -6.91 24.18
CA ASN A 123 11.83 -8.35 24.45
C ASN A 123 10.51 -9.06 24.14
N GLU A 124 9.38 -8.44 24.56
CA GLU A 124 8.04 -8.96 24.27
C GLU A 124 7.78 -9.02 22.76
N LEU A 125 8.16 -7.98 22.03
CA LEU A 125 8.00 -7.90 20.59
C LEU A 125 8.84 -8.94 19.86
N LEU A 126 10.12 -9.09 20.23
CA LEU A 126 11.01 -10.08 19.65
C LEU A 126 10.55 -11.53 19.94
N ALA A 127 9.97 -11.78 21.12
CA ALA A 127 9.43 -13.10 21.47
C ALA A 127 8.24 -13.54 20.58
N GLN A 128 7.54 -12.58 19.96
CA GLN A 128 6.41 -12.82 19.06
C GLN A 128 6.84 -13.06 17.61
N ILE A 129 8.11 -12.82 17.28
CA ILE A 129 8.66 -13.05 15.96
C ILE A 129 9.07 -14.51 15.80
N ASN A 130 8.98 -15.06 14.60
CA ASN A 130 9.39 -16.41 14.31
C ASN A 130 10.90 -16.58 14.60
N GLN A 131 11.24 -17.45 15.56
CA GLN A 131 12.60 -17.65 16.07
C GLN A 131 13.65 -18.04 15.01
N LYS A 132 13.24 -18.48 13.83
CA LYS A 132 14.15 -18.78 12.71
C LYS A 132 14.99 -17.59 12.24
N HIS A 133 14.56 -16.36 12.56
CA HIS A 133 15.23 -15.11 12.19
C HIS A 133 16.07 -14.52 13.33
N LEU A 134 15.98 -15.08 14.53
CA LEU A 134 16.71 -14.56 15.69
C LEU A 134 18.14 -15.11 15.68
N LYS A 135 19.09 -14.24 15.31
CA LYS A 135 20.51 -14.46 15.57
C LYS A 135 20.82 -14.09 17.03
N PRO A 136 21.90 -14.63 17.64
CA PRO A 136 22.40 -14.05 18.89
C PRO A 136 22.80 -12.58 18.62
N PHE A 137 22.27 -11.67 19.43
CA PHE A 137 22.58 -10.26 19.36
C PHE A 137 23.64 -9.92 20.40
N GLU A 138 24.58 -9.04 20.05
CA GLU A 138 25.64 -8.61 20.96
C GLU A 138 25.12 -7.67 22.05
N ASN A 139 24.12 -6.83 21.72
CA ASN A 139 23.59 -5.83 22.63
C ASN A 139 22.16 -5.40 22.26
N ASN A 140 21.56 -4.57 23.11
CA ASN A 140 20.20 -4.06 22.92
C ASN A 140 20.05 -3.14 21.71
N VAL A 141 21.10 -2.42 21.31
CA VAL A 141 21.06 -1.53 20.13
C VAL A 141 20.90 -2.39 18.87
N GLU A 142 21.70 -3.44 18.73
CA GLU A 142 21.60 -4.37 17.60
C GLU A 142 20.21 -5.02 17.52
N ARG A 143 19.64 -5.40 18.67
CA ARG A 143 18.27 -5.93 18.73
C ARG A 143 17.23 -4.93 18.26
N PHE A 144 17.35 -3.67 18.67
CA PHE A 144 16.45 -2.61 18.24
C PHE A 144 16.58 -2.32 16.74
N VAL A 145 17.80 -2.21 16.22
CA VAL A 145 18.08 -1.99 14.79
C VAL A 145 17.50 -3.13 13.96
N PHE A 146 17.73 -4.38 14.36
CA PHE A 146 17.14 -5.54 13.70
C PHE A 146 15.61 -5.46 13.65
N PHE A 147 14.96 -5.14 14.78
CA PHE A 147 13.50 -5.02 14.84
C PHE A 147 12.99 -3.85 13.99
N ASN A 148 13.61 -2.68 14.13
CA ASN A 148 13.15 -1.46 13.46
C ASN A 148 13.45 -1.43 11.95
N GLU A 149 14.46 -2.15 11.46
CA GLU A 149 14.88 -2.14 10.07
C GLU A 149 14.54 -3.45 9.35
N THR A 150 15.05 -4.59 9.84
CA THR A 150 14.86 -5.88 9.16
C THR A 150 13.43 -6.36 9.27
N ILE A 151 12.86 -6.43 10.48
CA ILE A 151 11.50 -6.91 10.68
C ILE A 151 10.49 -5.96 10.03
N ARG A 152 10.71 -4.65 10.11
CA ARG A 152 9.88 -3.66 9.40
C ARG A 152 9.85 -3.93 7.89
N GLN A 153 11.01 -4.15 7.28
CA GLN A 153 11.10 -4.42 5.84
C GLN A 153 10.41 -5.73 5.45
N GLU A 154 10.54 -6.77 6.28
CA GLU A 154 9.84 -8.05 6.07
C GLU A 154 8.32 -7.87 6.16
N ASP A 155 7.82 -7.17 7.18
CA ASP A 155 6.40 -6.87 7.36
C ASP A 155 5.83 -6.07 6.19
N GLU A 156 6.51 -5.00 5.76
CA GLU A 156 6.14 -4.19 4.61
C GLU A 156 6.10 -5.03 3.32
N SER A 157 7.06 -5.92 3.14
CA SER A 157 7.11 -6.86 2.00
C SER A 157 5.92 -7.83 2.00
N ARG A 158 5.52 -8.34 3.18
CA ARG A 158 4.33 -9.20 3.33
C ARG A 158 3.04 -8.46 3.00
N ILE A 159 2.90 -7.20 3.44
CA ILE A 159 1.76 -6.34 3.12
C ILE A 159 1.70 -6.10 1.60
N LEU A 160 2.81 -5.70 0.99
CA LEU A 160 2.89 -5.46 -0.46
C LEU A 160 2.56 -6.71 -1.26
N LYS A 161 3.07 -7.87 -0.85
CA LYS A 161 2.74 -9.15 -1.49
C LYS A 161 1.24 -9.43 -1.43
N ALA A 162 0.61 -9.27 -0.26
CA ALA A 162 -0.83 -9.46 -0.13
C ALA A 162 -1.64 -8.48 -1.02
N CYS A 163 -1.13 -7.26 -1.26
CA CYS A 163 -1.74 -6.30 -2.18
C CYS A 163 -1.52 -6.65 -3.66
N SER A 164 -0.52 -7.45 -4.02
CA SER A 164 -0.22 -7.80 -5.42
C SER A 164 -0.92 -9.07 -5.91
N ASP A 165 -1.26 -10.00 -5.00
CA ASP A 165 -1.88 -11.28 -5.32
C ASP A 165 -3.40 -11.18 -5.64
N LEU A 166 -3.83 -10.00 -6.11
CA LEU A 166 -5.23 -9.71 -6.35
C LEU A 166 -5.79 -10.44 -7.57
N ASN A 167 -6.65 -11.42 -7.33
CA ASN A 167 -7.61 -11.92 -8.32
C ASN A 167 -8.67 -10.83 -8.56
N SER A 168 -8.45 -10.03 -9.57
CA SER A 168 -8.88 -8.64 -9.70
C SER A 168 -10.28 -8.40 -10.26
N ASN A 169 -11.25 -9.27 -10.02
CA ASN A 169 -12.63 -9.03 -10.46
C ASN A 169 -13.48 -8.29 -9.43
N ILE A 170 -12.87 -7.81 -8.34
CA ILE A 170 -13.59 -7.08 -7.30
C ILE A 170 -13.57 -5.60 -7.66
N SER A 171 -14.72 -5.08 -8.05
CA SER A 171 -14.96 -3.66 -8.28
C SER A 171 -15.97 -3.17 -7.25
N PHE A 172 -15.52 -2.41 -6.26
CA PHE A 172 -16.40 -1.84 -5.23
C PHE A 172 -16.56 -0.32 -5.34
N ALA A 173 -16.03 0.30 -6.38
CA ALA A 173 -15.81 1.74 -6.43
C ALA A 173 -17.06 2.58 -6.79
N GLU A 174 -18.27 2.07 -6.61
CA GLU A 174 -19.46 2.87 -6.90
C GLU A 174 -19.64 4.01 -5.90
N ASP A 175 -19.25 3.82 -4.61
CA ASP A 175 -19.34 4.85 -3.57
C ASP A 175 -18.11 4.78 -2.63
N PHE A 176 -17.05 5.52 -2.93
CA PHE A 176 -15.86 5.54 -2.09
C PHE A 176 -15.96 6.66 -1.05
N HIS A 177 -16.07 6.28 0.23
CA HIS A 177 -16.17 7.21 1.35
C HIS A 177 -14.80 7.61 1.90
N ALA A 178 -14.75 8.75 2.57
CA ALA A 178 -13.56 9.17 3.31
C ALA A 178 -13.16 8.12 4.35
N PHE A 179 -11.86 7.88 4.48
CA PHE A 179 -11.34 6.88 5.42
C PHE A 179 -11.42 7.39 6.86
N MET A 180 -12.40 6.90 7.60
CA MET A 180 -12.71 7.28 8.98
C MET A 180 -12.95 6.03 9.87
N PRO A 181 -11.93 5.19 10.08
CA PRO A 181 -12.13 3.88 10.72
C PRO A 181 -12.40 3.95 12.22
N LEU A 182 -12.11 5.08 12.86
CA LEU A 182 -12.15 5.22 14.31
C LEU A 182 -12.84 6.55 14.68
N LYS A 183 -14.13 6.46 15.04
CA LYS A 183 -14.94 7.63 15.41
C LYS A 183 -14.42 8.30 16.68
N GLY A 184 -14.33 9.63 16.65
CA GLY A 184 -13.89 10.43 17.79
C GLY A 184 -12.42 10.29 18.14
N SER A 185 -11.60 9.78 17.22
CA SER A 185 -10.17 9.65 17.42
C SER A 185 -9.42 10.96 17.22
N LYS A 186 -8.20 11.04 17.79
CA LYS A 186 -7.25 12.12 17.59
C LYS A 186 -6.03 11.59 16.83
N VAL A 187 -5.58 12.31 15.80
CA VAL A 187 -4.32 12.02 15.12
C VAL A 187 -3.17 12.33 16.08
N VAL A 188 -2.31 11.34 16.32
CA VAL A 188 -1.14 11.42 17.20
C VAL A 188 0.18 11.12 16.47
N GLY A 189 0.12 10.56 15.27
CA GLY A 189 1.26 10.34 14.39
C GLY A 189 0.87 10.57 12.93
N ASN A 190 1.73 11.27 12.19
CA ASN A 190 1.45 11.64 10.81
C ASN A 190 2.15 10.71 9.81
N PHE A 191 1.52 10.53 8.65
CA PHE A 191 2.16 9.88 7.52
C PHE A 191 3.37 10.68 7.04
N GLY A 192 4.44 9.97 6.64
CA GLY A 192 5.65 10.58 6.11
C GLY A 192 6.57 11.20 7.15
N ASP A 193 6.34 10.95 8.45
CA ASP A 193 7.24 11.39 9.51
C ASP A 193 8.57 10.61 9.44
N TYR A 194 9.67 11.33 9.17
CA TYR A 194 11.04 10.81 9.17
C TYR A 194 11.56 10.76 10.60
N ARG A 195 11.55 9.57 11.17
CA ARG A 195 11.91 9.30 12.58
C ARG A 195 13.38 8.92 12.69
N THR A 196 14.13 9.67 13.49
CA THR A 196 15.51 9.32 13.88
C THR A 196 15.51 8.88 15.32
N TYR A 197 16.03 7.69 15.59
CA TYR A 197 16.05 7.09 16.93
C TYR A 197 17.41 7.27 17.59
N PHE A 198 17.38 7.70 18.86
CA PHE A 198 18.57 7.97 19.66
C PHE A 198 18.56 7.16 20.95
N LEU A 199 19.71 6.62 21.33
CA LEU A 199 19.98 6.07 22.65
C LEU A 199 21.18 6.83 23.24
N ASN A 200 21.05 7.38 24.44
CA ASN A 200 22.10 8.14 25.10
C ASN A 200 22.70 9.26 24.22
N LYS A 201 21.86 9.94 23.41
CA LYS A 201 22.20 10.98 22.42
C LYS A 201 22.93 10.47 21.17
N GLU A 202 23.23 9.20 21.06
CA GLU A 202 23.77 8.60 19.85
C GLU A 202 22.65 8.15 18.93
N LYS A 203 22.77 8.45 17.62
CA LYS A 203 21.85 7.96 16.62
C LYS A 203 22.04 6.47 16.41
N ILE A 204 20.96 5.69 16.56
CA ILE A 204 20.99 4.23 16.45
C ILE A 204 20.21 3.67 15.26
N SER A 205 19.18 4.37 14.79
CA SER A 205 18.36 3.91 13.65
C SER A 205 17.53 5.03 13.06
N GLU A 206 16.94 4.78 11.88
CA GLU A 206 15.98 5.66 11.20
C GLU A 206 14.81 4.85 10.66
N ALA A 207 13.65 5.48 10.54
CA ALA A 207 12.50 4.94 9.82
C ALA A 207 11.60 6.05 9.28
N VAL A 208 10.75 5.71 8.32
CA VAL A 208 9.68 6.59 7.87
C VAL A 208 8.35 6.00 8.30
N HIS A 209 7.49 6.81 8.89
CA HIS A 209 6.15 6.39 9.29
C HIS A 209 5.24 6.35 8.06
N LEU A 210 4.80 5.16 7.67
CA LEU A 210 4.00 4.93 6.45
C LEU A 210 2.49 4.88 6.72
N GLY A 211 2.05 5.27 7.91
CA GLY A 211 0.65 5.29 8.32
C GLY A 211 0.26 6.60 9.02
N ILE A 212 -0.97 6.62 9.51
CA ILE A 212 -1.49 7.66 10.40
C ILE A 212 -1.83 6.97 11.71
N ASP A 213 -1.23 7.43 12.82
CA ASP A 213 -1.60 6.95 14.14
C ASP A 213 -2.80 7.74 14.65
N VAL A 214 -3.87 7.02 14.96
CA VAL A 214 -5.10 7.60 15.53
C VAL A 214 -5.37 6.97 16.89
N ALA A 215 -5.53 7.80 17.91
CA ALA A 215 -5.79 7.38 19.28
C ALA A 215 -7.24 7.62 19.70
N SER A 216 -7.81 6.66 20.42
CA SER A 216 -9.15 6.73 21.02
C SER A 216 -9.13 6.02 22.39
N VAL A 217 -10.31 5.75 22.94
CA VAL A 217 -10.44 4.95 24.16
C VAL A 217 -10.00 3.50 23.93
N LYS A 218 -9.58 2.84 25.00
CA LYS A 218 -9.20 1.41 24.96
C LYS A 218 -10.34 0.55 24.43
N ASN A 219 -10.01 -0.39 23.56
CA ASN A 219 -10.97 -1.30 22.92
C ASN A 219 -12.10 -0.58 22.14
N ALA A 220 -11.82 0.60 21.58
CA ALA A 220 -12.76 1.27 20.70
C ALA A 220 -13.04 0.43 19.44
N PRO A 221 -14.29 0.42 18.93
CA PRO A 221 -14.61 -0.31 17.72
C PRO A 221 -13.92 0.31 16.51
N ILE A 222 -13.30 -0.54 15.70
CA ILE A 222 -12.74 -0.19 14.39
C ILE A 222 -13.77 -0.60 13.35
N ILE A 223 -14.17 0.34 12.48
CA ILE A 223 -15.19 0.10 11.46
C ILE A 223 -14.60 0.18 10.05
N ALA A 224 -15.19 -0.59 9.13
CA ALA A 224 -14.88 -0.47 7.71
C ALA A 224 -15.43 0.85 7.16
N SER A 225 -14.55 1.73 6.70
CA SER A 225 -14.98 2.99 6.05
C SER A 225 -15.55 2.75 4.65
N ASN A 226 -15.12 1.67 4.00
CA ASN A 226 -15.54 1.30 2.66
C ASN A 226 -15.79 -0.22 2.59
N LYS A 227 -16.63 -0.62 1.62
CA LYS A 227 -16.81 -2.03 1.26
C LYS A 227 -15.48 -2.62 0.81
N GLY A 228 -15.23 -3.89 1.11
CA GLY A 228 -13.97 -4.54 0.73
C GLY A 228 -13.95 -6.04 0.99
N VAL A 229 -12.82 -6.65 0.64
CA VAL A 229 -12.51 -8.04 0.95
C VAL A 229 -11.24 -8.10 1.80
N VAL A 230 -11.24 -8.94 2.82
CA VAL A 230 -10.08 -9.17 3.68
C VAL A 230 -9.01 -9.94 2.91
N LEU A 231 -7.86 -9.31 2.69
CA LEU A 231 -6.70 -9.93 2.03
C LEU A 231 -5.72 -10.56 3.01
N LEU A 232 -5.54 -9.94 4.18
CA LEU A 232 -4.60 -10.38 5.20
C LEU A 232 -5.20 -10.18 6.57
N LYS A 233 -5.04 -11.18 7.43
CA LYS A 233 -5.22 -11.14 8.87
C LYS A 233 -4.03 -11.86 9.48
N SER A 234 -3.11 -11.13 10.10
CA SER A 234 -1.86 -11.69 10.61
C SER A 234 -1.31 -10.86 11.76
N HIS A 235 -0.53 -11.49 12.61
CA HIS A 235 0.40 -10.76 13.48
C HIS A 235 1.66 -10.44 12.68
N LEU A 236 1.99 -9.15 12.57
CA LEU A 236 3.21 -8.63 11.97
C LEU A 236 4.06 -8.01 13.09
N GLY A 237 5.36 -8.22 13.08
CA GLY A 237 6.22 -7.87 14.22
C GLY A 237 6.06 -6.44 14.69
N LEU A 238 6.27 -5.47 13.79
CA LEU A 238 6.15 -4.04 14.10
C LEU A 238 4.70 -3.53 14.10
N TYR A 239 3.87 -4.08 13.23
CA TYR A 239 2.48 -3.62 13.04
C TYR A 239 1.49 -4.32 13.98
N GLY A 240 1.95 -5.33 14.74
CA GLY A 240 1.10 -6.11 15.63
C GLY A 240 -0.01 -6.86 14.89
N ASN A 241 -1.15 -7.03 15.54
CA ASN A 241 -2.32 -7.63 14.88
C ASN A 241 -2.81 -6.71 13.78
N THR A 242 -2.69 -7.19 12.55
CA THR A 242 -2.92 -6.41 11.34
C THR A 242 -3.98 -7.03 10.46
N LEU A 243 -4.85 -6.18 9.94
CA LEU A 243 -5.89 -6.49 8.96
C LEU A 243 -5.67 -5.66 7.71
N LEU A 244 -5.78 -6.27 6.53
CA LEU A 244 -5.71 -5.60 5.23
C LEU A 244 -7.00 -5.86 4.47
N LEU A 245 -7.67 -4.79 4.05
CA LEU A 245 -8.87 -4.83 3.20
C LEU A 245 -8.55 -4.30 1.81
N TYR A 246 -9.03 -4.98 0.79
CA TYR A 246 -9.01 -4.53 -0.59
C TYR A 246 -10.36 -3.93 -1.00
N HIS A 247 -10.34 -2.77 -1.62
CA HIS A 247 -11.53 -2.00 -1.99
C HIS A 247 -11.78 -1.91 -3.50
N GLY A 248 -11.00 -2.63 -4.31
CA GLY A 248 -11.03 -2.53 -5.76
C GLY A 248 -10.05 -1.49 -6.33
N PHE A 249 -9.83 -1.52 -7.63
CA PHE A 249 -8.99 -0.58 -8.40
C PHE A 249 -7.57 -0.33 -7.85
N GLY A 250 -7.00 -1.32 -7.15
CA GLY A 250 -5.66 -1.19 -6.55
C GLY A 250 -5.62 -0.45 -5.21
N VAL A 251 -6.78 -0.19 -4.59
CA VAL A 251 -6.87 0.48 -3.29
C VAL A 251 -7.03 -0.53 -2.17
N SER A 252 -6.22 -0.40 -1.13
CA SER A 252 -6.34 -1.18 0.09
C SER A 252 -6.24 -0.29 1.33
N SER A 253 -6.89 -0.69 2.43
CA SER A 253 -6.72 -0.08 3.75
C SER A 253 -6.10 -1.07 4.72
N ILE A 254 -5.21 -0.57 5.58
CA ILE A 254 -4.48 -1.34 6.58
C ILE A 254 -4.90 -0.85 7.96
N TYR A 255 -5.22 -1.79 8.85
CA TYR A 255 -5.54 -1.54 10.25
C TYR A 255 -4.56 -2.33 11.09
N SER A 256 -3.71 -1.63 11.83
CA SER A 256 -2.63 -2.21 12.63
C SER A 256 -2.85 -1.99 14.12
N HIS A 257 -2.03 -2.63 14.96
CA HIS A 257 -2.08 -2.53 16.43
C HIS A 257 -3.42 -2.92 17.04
N MET A 258 -4.20 -3.78 16.36
CA MET A 258 -5.51 -4.21 16.82
C MET A 258 -5.39 -5.12 18.05
N GLN A 259 -6.36 -5.02 18.99
CA GLN A 259 -6.50 -5.99 20.06
C GLN A 259 -7.03 -7.33 19.53
N GLU A 260 -8.06 -7.25 18.71
CA GLU A 260 -8.72 -8.40 18.08
C GLU A 260 -9.37 -8.00 16.76
N SER A 261 -9.59 -8.99 15.89
CA SER A 261 -10.29 -8.84 14.62
C SER A 261 -11.40 -9.87 14.51
N TYR A 262 -12.60 -9.43 14.11
CA TYR A 262 -13.83 -10.23 14.01
C TYR A 262 -14.06 -10.86 12.64
N VAL A 263 -13.25 -10.48 11.65
CA VAL A 263 -13.33 -10.97 10.27
C VAL A 263 -12.17 -11.90 9.94
N GLN A 264 -12.34 -12.72 8.90
CA GLN A 264 -11.34 -13.68 8.40
C GLN A 264 -10.90 -13.31 6.97
N VAL A 265 -9.77 -13.87 6.53
CA VAL A 265 -9.31 -13.74 5.14
C VAL A 265 -10.40 -14.26 4.20
N SER A 266 -10.63 -13.52 3.11
CA SER A 266 -11.67 -13.72 2.10
C SER A 266 -13.08 -13.28 2.52
N ASP A 267 -13.30 -12.80 3.74
CA ASP A 267 -14.60 -12.22 4.11
C ASP A 267 -14.82 -10.92 3.31
N GLU A 268 -16.04 -10.77 2.81
CA GLU A 268 -16.54 -9.48 2.31
C GLU A 268 -17.05 -8.66 3.49
N VAL A 269 -16.67 -7.38 3.51
CA VAL A 269 -17.11 -6.44 4.55
C VAL A 269 -17.91 -5.30 3.94
N SER A 270 -18.95 -4.87 4.67
CA SER A 270 -19.78 -3.74 4.29
C SER A 270 -19.31 -2.43 4.95
N VAL A 271 -19.70 -1.29 4.38
CA VAL A 271 -19.49 0.03 5.01
C VAL A 271 -20.13 0.05 6.40
N GLY A 272 -19.38 0.52 7.40
CA GLY A 272 -19.86 0.59 8.80
C GLY A 272 -19.76 -0.71 9.57
N GLN A 273 -19.37 -1.83 8.95
CA GLN A 273 -19.17 -3.09 9.65
C GLN A 273 -18.03 -2.99 10.66
N GLU A 274 -18.23 -3.50 11.87
CA GLU A 274 -17.17 -3.59 12.87
C GLU A 274 -16.15 -4.67 12.49
N LEU A 275 -14.90 -4.25 12.37
CA LEU A 275 -13.77 -5.12 12.01
C LEU A 275 -13.06 -5.72 13.22
N GLY A 276 -13.16 -5.06 14.37
CA GLY A 276 -12.46 -5.44 15.59
C GLY A 276 -12.29 -4.26 16.55
N LYS A 277 -11.31 -4.36 17.43
CA LYS A 277 -11.06 -3.40 18.53
C LYS A 277 -9.65 -2.83 18.46
N THR A 278 -9.51 -1.56 18.86
CA THR A 278 -8.19 -0.93 19.06
C THR A 278 -7.40 -1.64 20.15
N GLY A 279 -6.09 -1.76 19.94
CA GLY A 279 -5.16 -2.40 20.87
C GLY A 279 -3.83 -1.65 20.99
N GLN A 280 -2.83 -2.37 21.51
CA GLN A 280 -1.45 -1.92 21.69
C GLN A 280 -0.46 -3.03 21.29
N THR A 281 -0.83 -3.83 20.30
CA THR A 281 0.01 -4.90 19.76
C THR A 281 1.03 -4.33 18.77
N GLY A 282 2.24 -4.89 18.72
CA GLY A 282 3.33 -4.41 17.89
C GLY A 282 4.20 -3.35 18.54
#